data_89569453cf0dcdefd9352575f78e263d
#
_entry.id   89569453cf0dcdefd9352575f78e263d
#
_cell.length_a   1.000
_cell.length_b   1.000
_cell.length_c   1.000
_cell.angle_alpha   90.00
_cell.angle_beta   90.00
_cell.angle_gamma   90.00
#
_symmetry.space_group_name_H-M   'P 1'
#
loop_
_entity.id
_entity.type
_entity.pdbx_description
1 polymer ?
#
loop_
_entity_poly.entity_id
_entity_poly.type
_entity_poly.pdbx_seq_one_letter_code
_entity_poly.pdbx_strand_id
1 'polypeptide(L)'
;IFIFSKNNFKIKDVMIIGGSRIGINTAELLENDFRVTLVEKDKTTCEQMANTLKKTLIINIDGHDVKMLEEEGLTEIDALISVTADSEMNIMTSLVGKSHGIKKTIARIENFDYINLSQSIGIDTLINKKIIAADNIFKFVIKGNVSLVANLHGTDAEIIEFVVKDGSKIT
;
A
#
# COMPACT_ATOMS: atom_id res chain seq x y z
N ILE A 1 20.42 -5.67 17.11
CA ILE A 1 19.57 -4.70 17.85
C ILE A 1 18.88 -3.87 16.77
N PHE A 2 17.66 -4.23 16.44
CA PHE A 2 16.85 -3.44 15.50
C PHE A 2 16.22 -2.28 16.29
N ILE A 3 16.67 -1.07 16.04
CA ILE A 3 16.00 0.13 16.52
C ILE A 3 14.85 0.39 15.57
N PHE A 4 13.69 -0.18 15.86
CA PHE A 4 12.46 0.27 15.24
C PHE A 4 12.16 1.65 15.82
N SER A 5 12.34 2.70 15.02
CA SER A 5 11.78 4.00 15.32
C SER A 5 10.26 3.83 15.34
N LYS A 6 9.69 3.64 16.56
CA LYS A 6 8.26 3.76 16.79
C LYS A 6 7.87 5.22 16.67
N ASN A 7 7.71 5.72 15.46
CA ASN A 7 6.85 6.87 15.27
C ASN A 7 5.42 6.39 15.52
N ASN A 8 4.97 6.55 16.76
CA ASN A 8 3.61 6.22 17.21
C ASN A 8 2.62 7.29 16.73
N PHE A 9 2.53 7.55 15.41
CA PHE A 9 1.41 8.31 14.89
C PHE A 9 0.24 7.37 14.64
N LYS A 10 -0.92 7.78 15.13
CA LYS A 10 -2.15 7.02 14.91
C LYS A 10 -2.72 7.41 13.54
N ILE A 11 -2.84 6.45 12.64
CA ILE A 11 -3.58 6.63 11.39
C ILE A 11 -5.07 6.55 11.71
N LYS A 12 -5.84 7.46 11.14
CA LYS A 12 -7.31 7.50 11.23
C LYS A 12 -7.94 7.70 9.86
N ASP A 13 -7.35 8.58 9.06
CA ASP A 13 -7.86 9.01 7.76
C ASP A 13 -6.97 8.47 6.65
N VAL A 14 -7.60 7.72 5.74
CA VAL A 14 -6.92 7.05 4.64
C VAL A 14 -7.58 7.44 3.33
N MET A 15 -6.77 7.94 2.37
CA MET A 15 -7.23 8.17 1.00
C MET A 15 -6.62 7.12 0.08
N ILE A 16 -7.46 6.51 -0.74
CA ILE A 16 -7.07 5.51 -1.74
C ILE A 16 -7.33 6.10 -3.12
N ILE A 17 -6.31 6.13 -3.97
CA ILE A 17 -6.41 6.60 -5.36
C ILE A 17 -6.45 5.38 -6.28
N GLY A 18 -7.59 5.19 -6.96
CA GLY A 18 -7.83 4.13 -7.94
C GLY A 18 -8.82 3.07 -7.48
N GLY A 19 -9.98 3.01 -8.15
CA GLY A 19 -11.05 2.02 -7.97
C GLY A 19 -10.76 0.67 -8.62
N SER A 20 -9.50 0.26 -8.70
CA SER A 20 -9.10 -1.06 -9.14
C SER A 20 -9.51 -2.13 -8.11
N ARG A 21 -9.46 -3.43 -8.50
CA ARG A 21 -9.71 -4.53 -7.54
C ARG A 21 -8.87 -4.42 -6.27
N ILE A 22 -7.62 -3.94 -6.39
CA ILE A 22 -6.76 -3.73 -5.24
C ILE A 22 -7.30 -2.60 -4.38
N GLY A 23 -7.68 -1.46 -4.98
CA GLY A 23 -8.24 -0.32 -4.25
C GLY A 23 -9.54 -0.68 -3.53
N ILE A 24 -10.47 -1.33 -4.22
CA ILE A 24 -11.75 -1.76 -3.64
C ILE A 24 -11.55 -2.72 -2.47
N ASN A 25 -10.76 -3.80 -2.67
CA ASN A 25 -10.51 -4.76 -1.60
C ASN A 25 -9.77 -4.13 -0.42
N THR A 26 -8.86 -3.18 -0.69
CA THR A 26 -8.17 -2.44 0.38
C THR A 26 -9.15 -1.57 1.17
N ALA A 27 -10.04 -0.86 0.48
CA ALA A 27 -11.07 -0.05 1.12
C ALA A 27 -11.99 -0.91 2.01
N GLU A 28 -12.46 -2.04 1.48
CA GLU A 28 -13.31 -2.99 2.22
C GLU A 28 -12.64 -3.50 3.51
N LEU A 29 -11.35 -3.81 3.46
CA LEU A 29 -10.59 -4.25 4.62
C LEU A 29 -10.37 -3.14 5.66
N LEU A 30 -10.27 -1.89 5.22
CA LEU A 30 -9.93 -0.76 6.08
C LEU A 30 -11.16 -0.02 6.62
N GLU A 31 -12.30 -0.03 5.93
CA GLU A 31 -13.44 0.85 6.23
C GLU A 31 -14.10 0.63 7.60
N ASN A 32 -13.79 -0.48 8.28
CA ASN A 32 -14.32 -0.74 9.63
C ASN A 32 -13.49 -0.06 10.73
N ASP A 33 -12.21 0.15 10.49
CA ASP A 33 -11.24 0.63 11.49
C ASP A 33 -10.77 2.06 11.21
N PHE A 34 -10.91 2.54 9.95
CA PHE A 34 -10.43 3.84 9.47
C PHE A 34 -11.54 4.60 8.74
N ARG A 35 -11.42 5.92 8.67
CA ARG A 35 -12.18 6.75 7.73
C ARG A 35 -11.51 6.64 6.37
N VAL A 36 -12.18 5.98 5.43
CA VAL A 36 -11.64 5.71 4.11
C VAL A 36 -12.33 6.57 3.07
N THR A 37 -11.53 7.27 2.28
CA THR A 37 -11.95 7.96 1.06
C THR A 37 -11.33 7.25 -0.14
N LEU A 38 -12.13 6.89 -1.14
CA LEU A 38 -11.66 6.26 -2.36
C LEU A 38 -11.98 7.17 -3.56
N VAL A 39 -10.93 7.53 -4.28
CA VAL A 39 -10.98 8.40 -5.46
C VAL A 39 -10.89 7.55 -6.73
N GLU A 40 -11.84 7.74 -7.64
CA GLU A 40 -11.88 7.07 -8.94
C GLU A 40 -12.45 7.99 -10.01
N LYS A 41 -11.84 8.02 -11.19
CA LYS A 41 -12.24 8.88 -12.30
C LYS A 41 -13.41 8.35 -13.11
N ASP A 42 -13.53 7.03 -13.18
CA ASP A 42 -14.62 6.38 -13.94
C ASP A 42 -15.90 6.35 -13.11
N LYS A 43 -16.91 7.07 -13.59
CA LYS A 43 -18.19 7.19 -12.92
C LYS A 43 -18.92 5.84 -12.75
N THR A 44 -18.84 4.97 -13.76
CA THR A 44 -19.49 3.66 -13.70
C THR A 44 -18.86 2.79 -12.61
N THR A 45 -17.53 2.85 -12.49
CA THR A 45 -16.80 2.18 -11.43
C THR A 45 -17.18 2.74 -10.06
N CYS A 46 -17.34 4.07 -9.92
CA CYS A 46 -17.80 4.69 -8.68
C CYS A 46 -19.20 4.18 -8.27
N GLU A 47 -20.14 4.09 -9.21
CA GLU A 47 -21.48 3.57 -8.96
C GLU A 47 -21.47 2.09 -8.52
N GLN A 48 -20.59 1.28 -9.12
CA GLN A 48 -20.41 -0.12 -8.72
C GLN A 48 -19.82 -0.24 -7.30
N MET A 49 -18.83 0.58 -6.99
CA MET A 49 -18.20 0.59 -5.66
C MET A 49 -19.19 1.02 -4.56
N ALA A 50 -20.05 1.99 -4.84
CA ALA A 50 -21.09 2.44 -3.91
C ALA A 50 -22.09 1.33 -3.52
N ASN A 51 -22.24 0.30 -4.35
CA ASN A 51 -23.05 -0.88 -4.04
C ASN A 51 -22.30 -1.91 -3.16
N THR A 52 -20.98 -1.84 -3.12
CA THR A 52 -20.12 -2.83 -2.44
C THR A 52 -19.61 -2.30 -1.10
N LEU A 53 -19.03 -1.10 -1.12
CA LEU A 53 -18.44 -0.46 0.05
C LEU A 53 -19.53 0.24 0.88
N LYS A 54 -19.49 0.05 2.21
CA LYS A 54 -20.58 0.47 3.11
C LYS A 54 -20.27 1.74 3.88
N LYS A 55 -18.99 1.98 4.17
CA LYS A 55 -18.53 3.10 5.00
C LYS A 55 -17.52 4.00 4.30
N THR A 56 -16.99 3.55 3.16
CA THR A 56 -16.01 4.30 2.37
C THR A 56 -16.70 5.46 1.65
N LEU A 57 -16.16 6.67 1.77
CA LEU A 57 -16.55 7.81 0.95
C LEU A 57 -15.97 7.62 -0.45
N ILE A 58 -16.82 7.64 -1.47
CA ILE A 58 -16.40 7.51 -2.87
C ILE A 58 -16.47 8.87 -3.54
N ILE A 59 -15.38 9.30 -4.17
CA ILE A 59 -15.25 10.58 -4.86
C ILE A 59 -14.93 10.33 -6.31
N ASN A 60 -15.75 10.88 -7.21
CA ASN A 60 -15.57 10.75 -8.64
C ASN A 60 -14.77 11.94 -9.19
N ILE A 61 -13.45 11.86 -9.11
CA ILE A 61 -12.50 12.82 -9.67
C ILE A 61 -11.29 12.11 -10.26
N ASP A 62 -10.52 12.82 -11.08
CA ASP A 62 -9.22 12.31 -11.54
C ASP A 62 -8.19 12.44 -10.41
N GLY A 63 -7.68 11.31 -9.91
CA GLY A 63 -6.64 11.25 -8.88
C GLY A 63 -5.28 11.84 -9.28
N HIS A 64 -5.15 12.34 -10.53
CA HIS A 64 -3.98 13.08 -11.01
C HIS A 64 -4.12 14.60 -10.81
N ASP A 65 -5.34 15.09 -10.58
CA ASP A 65 -5.58 16.48 -10.29
C ASP A 65 -5.34 16.79 -8.81
N VAL A 66 -4.14 17.28 -8.53
CA VAL A 66 -3.70 17.59 -7.16
C VAL A 66 -4.61 18.62 -6.49
N LYS A 67 -5.08 19.63 -7.25
CA LYS A 67 -5.97 20.66 -6.70
C LYS A 67 -7.29 20.10 -6.26
N MET A 68 -7.89 19.23 -7.08
CA MET A 68 -9.11 18.54 -6.71
C MET A 68 -8.90 17.63 -5.50
N LEU A 69 -7.76 16.92 -5.42
CA LEU A 69 -7.43 16.12 -4.24
C LEU A 69 -7.28 16.98 -2.97
N GLU A 70 -6.68 18.17 -3.08
CA GLU A 70 -6.58 19.13 -1.97
C GLU A 70 -7.95 19.63 -1.52
N GLU A 71 -8.84 19.95 -2.45
CA GLU A 71 -10.22 20.35 -2.15
C GLU A 71 -11.00 19.23 -1.45
N GLU A 72 -10.68 17.97 -1.77
CA GLU A 72 -11.29 16.77 -1.17
C GLU A 72 -10.52 16.25 0.07
N GLY A 73 -9.64 17.07 0.65
CA GLY A 73 -9.02 16.82 1.95
C GLY A 73 -7.70 16.07 1.92
N LEU A 74 -6.96 16.06 0.81
CA LEU A 74 -5.63 15.42 0.73
C LEU A 74 -4.69 15.87 1.86
N THR A 75 -4.76 17.12 2.29
CA THR A 75 -3.88 17.69 3.33
C THR A 75 -4.25 17.25 4.76
N GLU A 76 -5.42 16.66 4.94
CA GLU A 76 -5.96 16.27 6.25
C GLU A 76 -5.83 14.78 6.56
N ILE A 77 -5.41 13.98 5.57
CA ILE A 77 -5.28 12.54 5.74
C ILE A 77 -3.97 12.13 6.40
N ASP A 78 -3.99 10.98 7.04
CA ASP A 78 -2.80 10.38 7.67
C ASP A 78 -2.05 9.44 6.72
N ALA A 79 -2.77 8.79 5.81
CA ALA A 79 -2.19 7.85 4.86
C ALA A 79 -2.78 7.99 3.44
N LEU A 80 -1.90 7.91 2.45
CA LEU A 80 -2.24 7.93 1.01
C LEU A 80 -1.81 6.63 0.36
N ILE A 81 -2.74 5.98 -0.35
CA ILE A 81 -2.53 4.70 -1.03
C ILE A 81 -2.85 4.89 -2.51
N SER A 82 -1.85 4.89 -3.38
CA SER A 82 -1.99 5.06 -4.82
C SER A 82 -1.86 3.73 -5.54
N VAL A 83 -2.99 3.22 -6.08
CA VAL A 83 -3.09 1.85 -6.64
C VAL A 83 -3.80 1.81 -8.00
N THR A 84 -3.65 2.87 -8.78
CA THR A 84 -4.12 2.92 -10.17
C THR A 84 -3.35 1.93 -11.06
N ALA A 85 -3.72 1.81 -12.33
CA ALA A 85 -2.98 0.99 -13.28
C ALA A 85 -1.63 1.62 -13.69
N ASP A 86 -1.46 2.92 -13.49
CA ASP A 86 -0.30 3.70 -13.90
C ASP A 86 0.70 3.82 -12.74
N SER A 87 1.87 3.16 -12.89
CA SER A 87 2.91 3.13 -11.85
C SER A 87 3.56 4.48 -11.63
N GLU A 88 3.80 5.21 -12.70
CA GLU A 88 4.45 6.53 -12.69
C GLU A 88 3.56 7.53 -11.94
N MET A 89 2.28 7.50 -12.23
CA MET A 89 1.30 8.34 -11.56
C MET A 89 1.13 7.96 -10.08
N ASN A 90 1.14 6.67 -9.75
CA ASN A 90 1.11 6.23 -8.36
C ASN A 90 2.32 6.77 -7.57
N ILE A 91 3.50 6.78 -8.19
CA ILE A 91 4.72 7.37 -7.61
C ILE A 91 4.55 8.88 -7.43
N MET A 92 4.14 9.60 -8.49
CA MET A 92 3.98 11.05 -8.46
C MET A 92 2.95 11.49 -7.41
N THR A 93 1.78 10.86 -7.38
CA THR A 93 0.74 11.14 -6.38
C THR A 93 1.25 10.89 -4.94
N SER A 94 2.01 9.81 -4.73
CA SER A 94 2.60 9.52 -3.42
C SER A 94 3.65 10.57 -3.01
N LEU A 95 4.44 11.09 -3.96
CA LEU A 95 5.39 12.18 -3.70
C LEU A 95 4.69 13.49 -3.36
N VAL A 96 3.61 13.80 -4.07
CA VAL A 96 2.75 14.94 -3.73
C VAL A 96 2.23 14.80 -2.30
N GLY A 97 1.72 13.62 -1.94
CA GLY A 97 1.32 13.35 -0.56
C GLY A 97 2.44 13.60 0.46
N LYS A 98 3.67 13.18 0.15
CA LYS A 98 4.83 13.44 1.01
C LYS A 98 5.13 14.93 1.14
N SER A 99 5.08 15.69 0.06
CA SER A 99 5.31 17.14 0.09
C SER A 99 4.28 17.88 0.95
N HIS A 100 3.06 17.34 1.10
CA HIS A 100 2.01 17.83 1.98
C HIS A 100 2.09 17.30 3.42
N GLY A 101 3.14 16.53 3.75
CA GLY A 101 3.37 16.05 5.11
C GLY A 101 2.56 14.82 5.51
N ILE A 102 1.96 14.10 4.55
CA ILE A 102 1.24 12.87 4.82
C ILE A 102 2.20 11.84 5.44
N LYS A 103 1.78 11.27 6.57
CA LYS A 103 2.63 10.44 7.43
C LYS A 103 3.02 9.12 6.78
N LYS A 104 2.12 8.53 5.97
CA LYS A 104 2.32 7.25 5.32
C LYS A 104 1.89 7.30 3.86
N THR A 105 2.79 6.97 2.95
CA THR A 105 2.50 6.86 1.53
C THR A 105 2.79 5.47 1.02
N ILE A 106 1.87 4.93 0.22
CA ILE A 106 1.96 3.60 -0.37
C ILE A 106 1.69 3.71 -1.86
N ALA A 107 2.61 3.26 -2.70
CA ALA A 107 2.45 3.26 -4.15
C ALA A 107 2.50 1.86 -4.73
N ARG A 108 1.54 1.53 -5.61
CA ARG A 108 1.62 0.33 -6.45
C ARG A 108 2.51 0.60 -7.65
N ILE A 109 3.47 -0.30 -7.88
CA ILE A 109 4.37 -0.25 -9.04
C ILE A 109 4.39 -1.61 -9.74
N GLU A 110 4.55 -1.61 -11.06
CA GLU A 110 4.68 -2.84 -11.84
C GLU A 110 6.09 -3.05 -12.37
N ASN A 111 6.85 -1.97 -12.63
CA ASN A 111 8.21 -2.04 -13.12
C ASN A 111 9.22 -2.09 -11.95
N PHE A 112 10.09 -3.09 -11.99
CA PHE A 112 11.14 -3.29 -10.98
C PHE A 112 12.17 -2.16 -10.96
N ASP A 113 12.44 -1.53 -12.10
CA ASP A 113 13.43 -0.45 -12.21
C ASP A 113 13.06 0.77 -11.36
N TYR A 114 11.77 0.97 -11.09
CA TYR A 114 11.30 2.07 -10.25
C TYR A 114 11.41 1.81 -8.74
N ILE A 115 11.68 0.57 -8.30
CA ILE A 115 11.73 0.24 -6.86
C ILE A 115 12.81 1.05 -6.16
N ASN A 116 14.05 0.94 -6.65
CA ASN A 116 15.20 1.60 -6.03
C ASN A 116 15.05 3.14 -6.09
N LEU A 117 14.60 3.66 -7.24
CA LEU A 117 14.38 5.09 -7.41
C LEU A 117 13.30 5.60 -6.44
N SER A 118 12.16 4.95 -6.38
CA SER A 118 11.02 5.39 -5.57
C SER A 118 11.33 5.36 -4.07
N GLN A 119 12.15 4.42 -3.62
CA GLN A 119 12.62 4.38 -2.24
C GLN A 119 13.57 5.54 -1.92
N SER A 120 14.49 5.86 -2.83
CA SER A 120 15.45 6.95 -2.64
C SER A 120 14.80 8.32 -2.55
N ILE A 121 13.62 8.51 -3.15
CA ILE A 121 12.85 9.76 -3.14
C ILE A 121 11.82 9.84 -2.01
N GLY A 122 11.74 8.84 -1.12
CA GLY A 122 11.05 8.93 0.16
C GLY A 122 9.63 8.36 0.22
N ILE A 123 9.21 7.53 -0.73
CA ILE A 123 7.94 6.79 -0.61
C ILE A 123 8.11 5.71 0.46
N ASP A 124 7.18 5.63 1.42
CA ASP A 124 7.34 4.74 2.58
C ASP A 124 7.19 3.26 2.24
N THR A 125 6.32 2.93 1.30
CA THR A 125 6.03 1.54 0.95
C THR A 125 5.69 1.41 -0.53
N LEU A 126 6.33 0.45 -1.18
CA LEU A 126 6.06 0.09 -2.56
C LEU A 126 5.43 -1.29 -2.63
N ILE A 127 4.38 -1.41 -3.41
CA ILE A 127 3.66 -2.67 -3.61
C ILE A 127 3.83 -3.12 -5.05
N ASN A 128 4.47 -4.27 -5.24
CA ASN A 128 4.53 -4.95 -6.53
C ASN A 128 3.82 -6.30 -6.44
N LYS A 129 2.71 -6.45 -7.17
CA LYS A 129 1.89 -7.67 -7.11
C LYS A 129 2.64 -8.94 -7.58
N LYS A 130 3.61 -8.78 -8.49
CA LYS A 130 4.42 -9.92 -8.99
C LYS A 130 5.35 -10.45 -7.91
N ILE A 131 6.00 -9.55 -7.17
CA ILE A 131 6.86 -9.92 -6.04
C ILE A 131 6.02 -10.61 -4.96
N ILE A 132 4.91 -9.99 -4.54
CA ILE A 132 4.03 -10.55 -3.51
C ILE A 132 3.51 -11.94 -3.92
N ALA A 133 3.15 -12.11 -5.19
CA ALA A 133 2.71 -13.42 -5.70
C ALA A 133 3.85 -14.45 -5.67
N ALA A 134 5.07 -14.08 -6.10
CA ALA A 134 6.24 -14.94 -6.06
C ALA A 134 6.60 -15.36 -4.63
N ASP A 135 6.61 -14.41 -3.69
CA ASP A 135 6.87 -14.67 -2.27
C ASP A 135 5.83 -15.62 -1.66
N ASN A 136 4.56 -15.45 -2.03
CA ASN A 136 3.51 -16.36 -1.57
C ASN A 136 3.68 -17.78 -2.16
N ILE A 137 3.98 -17.90 -3.46
CA ILE A 137 4.27 -19.19 -4.09
C ILE A 137 5.46 -19.85 -3.42
N PHE A 138 6.53 -19.10 -3.18
CA PHE A 138 7.71 -19.59 -2.50
C PHE A 138 7.38 -20.15 -1.10
N LYS A 139 6.57 -19.44 -0.31
CA LYS A 139 6.10 -19.92 1.00
C LYS A 139 5.33 -21.23 0.93
N PHE A 140 4.53 -21.44 -0.12
CA PHE A 140 3.81 -22.70 -0.32
C PHE A 140 4.72 -23.85 -0.75
N VAL A 141 5.79 -23.59 -1.49
CA VAL A 141 6.74 -24.59 -1.97
C VAL A 141 7.70 -25.06 -0.86
N ILE A 142 8.14 -24.12 -0.03
CA ILE A 142 8.95 -24.47 1.13
C ILE A 142 8.09 -25.23 2.14
N LYS A 143 8.19 -26.57 2.12
CA LYS A 143 7.57 -27.43 3.13
C LYS A 143 8.24 -27.19 4.48
N GLY A 144 7.66 -26.36 5.32
CA GLY A 144 8.13 -26.06 6.67
C GLY A 144 7.23 -25.04 7.34
N ASN A 145 7.43 -24.80 8.63
CA ASN A 145 6.71 -23.78 9.38
C ASN A 145 7.29 -22.38 9.14
N VAL A 146 7.43 -21.99 7.87
CA VAL A 146 7.88 -20.65 7.50
C VAL A 146 6.69 -19.70 7.61
N SER A 147 6.76 -18.74 8.52
CA SER A 147 5.72 -17.74 8.78
C SER A 147 5.93 -16.46 8.00
N LEU A 148 7.18 -16.08 7.74
CA LEU A 148 7.52 -14.86 7.01
C LEU A 148 8.77 -15.10 6.15
N VAL A 149 8.73 -14.56 4.94
CA VAL A 149 9.91 -14.32 4.10
C VAL A 149 9.91 -12.85 3.70
N ALA A 150 10.97 -12.14 4.00
CA ALA A 150 11.11 -10.74 3.64
C ALA A 150 12.48 -10.51 2.99
N ASN A 151 12.48 -9.95 1.80
CA ASN A 151 13.69 -9.52 1.12
C ASN A 151 14.16 -8.20 1.71
N LEU A 152 15.45 -8.12 2.09
CA LEU A 152 16.07 -6.86 2.46
C LEU A 152 16.42 -6.10 1.18
N HIS A 153 15.59 -5.13 0.83
CA HIS A 153 15.78 -4.31 -0.36
C HIS A 153 17.18 -3.67 -0.39
N GLY A 154 17.84 -3.76 -1.54
CA GLY A 154 19.21 -3.25 -1.73
C GLY A 154 20.33 -4.19 -1.29
N THR A 155 20.01 -5.42 -0.89
CA THR A 155 20.96 -6.49 -0.57
C THR A 155 20.51 -7.82 -1.14
N ASP A 156 21.44 -8.77 -1.28
CA ASP A 156 21.12 -10.17 -1.66
C ASP A 156 20.73 -11.02 -0.43
N ALA A 157 20.27 -10.37 0.67
CA ALA A 157 19.91 -11.03 1.91
C ALA A 157 18.39 -11.15 2.07
N GLU A 158 17.97 -12.30 2.58
CA GLU A 158 16.57 -12.60 2.91
C GLU A 158 16.42 -12.85 4.40
N ILE A 159 15.30 -12.41 4.97
CA ILE A 159 14.90 -12.75 6.33
C ILE A 159 13.83 -13.83 6.23
N ILE A 160 14.08 -14.97 6.89
CA ILE A 160 13.12 -16.07 6.96
C ILE A 160 12.77 -16.28 8.44
N GLU A 161 11.48 -16.13 8.76
CA GLU A 161 10.94 -16.49 10.07
C GLU A 161 10.31 -17.89 9.97
N PHE A 162 10.66 -18.76 10.87
CA PHE A 162 10.06 -20.10 10.95
C PHE A 162 9.76 -20.50 12.39
N VAL A 163 8.73 -21.32 12.55
CA VAL A 163 8.35 -21.88 13.86
C VAL A 163 9.17 -23.13 14.11
N VAL A 164 9.99 -23.09 15.15
CA VAL A 164 10.79 -24.24 15.58
C VAL A 164 9.86 -25.23 16.31
N LYS A 165 9.85 -26.49 15.87
CA LYS A 165 9.09 -27.56 16.55
C LYS A 165 9.90 -28.13 17.71
N ASP A 166 9.19 -28.59 18.74
CA ASP A 166 9.81 -29.36 19.84
C ASP A 166 10.63 -30.55 19.32
N GLY A 167 11.87 -30.68 19.80
CA GLY A 167 12.82 -31.66 19.32
C GLY A 167 13.64 -31.29 18.09
N SER A 168 13.58 -30.03 17.65
CA SER A 168 14.47 -29.49 16.60
C SER A 168 15.91 -29.42 17.14
N LYS A 169 16.90 -29.72 16.26
CA LYS A 169 18.33 -29.59 16.61
C LYS A 169 18.82 -28.13 16.70
N ILE A 170 17.92 -27.15 16.58
CA ILE A 170 18.21 -25.71 16.59
C ILE A 170 17.90 -25.10 17.97
N THR A 171 17.43 -25.90 18.91
CA THR A 171 17.21 -25.49 20.31
C THR A 171 18.43 -25.84 21.17
#